data_0ade69d7410ff084cf0a2a2f077c04b6
#
_entry.id   0ade69d7410ff084cf0a2a2f077c04b6
#
_cell.length_a   1.000
_cell.length_b   1.000
_cell.length_c   1.000
_cell.angle_alpha   90.00
_cell.angle_beta   90.00
_cell.angle_gamma   90.00
#
_symmetry.space_group_name_H-M   'P 1'
#
loop_
_entity.id
_entity.type
_entity.pdbx_description
1 polymer ?
#
loop_
_entity_poly.entity_id
_entity_poly.type
_entity_poly.pdbx_seq_one_letter_code
_entity_poly.pdbx_strand_id
1 'polypeptide(L)'
;GNAVSLPPRPVEVYSADLIAVSGEGDACVWTVAFSVSKGTYIRALARDLGRASDSAAHISALRRTASGVVSIGACHTVEELSAESAAGFALDPIAALGATRVDLPGDLADDLLCGRRIPIERALAGFDASKAPFALVLDGGLKALARIEGGRFVMEHVFPQAIGGVR
;
A
#
# COMPACT_ATOMS: atom_id res chain seq x y z
N GLY A 1 -9.05 34.97 -0.44
CA GLY A 1 -8.46 33.83 -1.15
C GLY A 1 -9.46 33.34 -2.19
N ASN A 2 -9.01 33.14 -3.43
CA ASN A 2 -9.85 32.62 -4.49
C ASN A 2 -10.19 31.15 -4.19
N ALA A 3 -11.45 30.75 -4.37
CA ALA A 3 -11.86 29.35 -4.24
C ALA A 3 -11.16 28.53 -5.34
N VAL A 4 -10.31 27.58 -4.94
CA VAL A 4 -9.67 26.65 -5.86
C VAL A 4 -10.64 25.52 -6.11
N SER A 5 -11.16 25.42 -7.33
CA SER A 5 -11.95 24.25 -7.75
C SER A 5 -10.99 23.13 -8.10
N LEU A 6 -10.92 22.11 -7.24
CA LEU A 6 -10.18 20.89 -7.53
C LEU A 6 -11.05 19.94 -8.36
N PRO A 7 -10.50 19.28 -9.38
CA PRO A 7 -11.23 18.28 -10.14
C PRO A 7 -11.64 17.11 -9.24
N PRO A 8 -12.85 16.54 -9.44
CA PRO A 8 -13.29 15.38 -8.69
C PRO A 8 -12.34 14.21 -8.93
N ARG A 9 -11.93 13.53 -7.86
CA ARG A 9 -11.09 12.36 -7.92
C ARG A 9 -11.95 11.11 -7.68
N PRO A 10 -12.00 10.16 -8.61
CA PRO A 10 -12.73 8.93 -8.39
C PRO A 10 -12.10 8.15 -7.23
N VAL A 11 -12.94 7.66 -6.33
CA VAL A 11 -12.56 6.77 -5.22
C VAL A 11 -13.53 5.61 -5.19
N GLU A 12 -13.08 4.50 -4.65
CA GLU A 12 -13.89 3.29 -4.52
C GLU A 12 -14.00 2.91 -3.05
N VAL A 13 -15.21 2.56 -2.63
CA VAL A 13 -15.50 1.99 -1.32
C VAL A 13 -15.77 0.50 -1.53
N TYR A 14 -14.81 -0.35 -1.13
CA TYR A 14 -14.91 -1.80 -1.29
C TYR A 14 -15.87 -2.40 -0.28
N SER A 15 -15.86 -1.89 0.97
CA SER A 15 -16.84 -2.24 2.00
C SER A 15 -17.09 -1.08 2.97
N ALA A 16 -18.27 -1.11 3.60
CA ALA A 16 -18.67 -0.21 4.69
C ALA A 16 -19.51 -1.01 5.68
N ASP A 17 -18.96 -1.35 6.82
CA ASP A 17 -19.57 -2.20 7.82
C ASP A 17 -19.91 -1.38 9.07
N LEU A 18 -21.18 -1.29 9.43
CA LEU A 18 -21.61 -0.65 10.66
C LEU A 18 -21.32 -1.58 11.85
N ILE A 19 -20.33 -1.23 12.65
CA ILE A 19 -19.87 -2.03 13.79
C ILE A 19 -20.71 -1.76 15.03
N ALA A 20 -21.02 -0.49 15.31
CA ALA A 20 -21.78 -0.10 16.47
C ALA A 20 -22.50 1.24 16.26
N VAL A 21 -23.59 1.41 16.99
CA VAL A 21 -24.28 2.70 17.17
C VAL A 21 -24.40 2.95 18.67
N SER A 22 -24.07 4.15 19.10
CA SER A 22 -24.15 4.58 20.50
C SER A 22 -24.66 6.02 20.58
N GLY A 23 -25.28 6.37 21.72
CA GLY A 23 -25.92 7.67 21.89
C GLY A 23 -27.24 7.77 21.15
N GLU A 24 -27.93 8.90 21.35
CA GLU A 24 -29.23 9.21 20.74
C GLU A 24 -29.25 10.68 20.29
N GLY A 25 -30.12 10.99 19.34
CA GLY A 25 -30.29 12.34 18.79
C GLY A 25 -28.98 12.92 18.26
N ASP A 26 -28.66 14.13 18.63
CA ASP A 26 -27.45 14.84 18.20
C ASP A 26 -26.14 14.24 18.78
N ALA A 27 -26.24 13.38 19.78
CA ALA A 27 -25.11 12.67 20.39
C ALA A 27 -24.92 11.25 19.78
N CYS A 28 -25.66 10.90 18.74
CA CYS A 28 -25.55 9.61 18.09
C CYS A 28 -24.19 9.45 17.40
N VAL A 29 -23.47 8.36 17.72
CA VAL A 29 -22.17 8.03 17.16
C VAL A 29 -22.24 6.68 16.45
N TRP A 30 -21.86 6.66 15.19
CA TRP A 30 -21.72 5.43 14.41
C TRP A 30 -20.24 5.04 14.32
N THR A 31 -19.93 3.81 14.69
CA THR A 31 -18.62 3.22 14.42
C THR A 31 -18.73 2.42 13.14
N VAL A 32 -18.03 2.86 12.10
CA VAL A 32 -18.07 2.24 10.77
C VAL A 32 -16.68 1.81 10.35
N ALA A 33 -16.51 0.57 9.94
CA ALA A 33 -15.30 0.09 9.29
C ALA A 33 -15.41 0.26 7.77
N PHE A 34 -14.46 0.97 7.16
CA PHE A 34 -14.40 1.16 5.72
C PHE A 34 -13.18 0.46 5.12
N SER A 35 -13.38 -0.26 4.02
CA SER A 35 -12.31 -0.64 3.10
C SER A 35 -12.42 0.23 1.84
N VAL A 36 -11.37 0.96 1.51
CA VAL A 36 -11.42 2.01 0.49
C VAL A 36 -10.17 2.04 -0.37
N SER A 37 -10.31 2.56 -1.58
CA SER A 37 -9.19 2.77 -2.49
C SER A 37 -8.20 3.83 -1.97
N LYS A 38 -6.98 3.78 -2.49
CA LYS A 38 -5.93 4.76 -2.21
C LYS A 38 -6.41 6.18 -2.53
N GLY A 39 -6.15 7.10 -1.60
CA GLY A 39 -6.49 8.53 -1.76
C GLY A 39 -7.90 8.90 -1.33
N THR A 40 -8.68 7.97 -0.78
CA THR A 40 -10.00 8.27 -0.21
C THR A 40 -9.88 9.08 1.08
N TYR A 41 -10.61 10.18 1.14
CA TYR A 41 -10.71 11.03 2.33
C TYR A 41 -11.89 10.58 3.19
N ILE A 42 -11.60 9.90 4.31
CA ILE A 42 -12.65 9.39 5.22
C ILE A 42 -13.52 10.52 5.77
N ARG A 43 -12.97 11.73 5.95
CA ARG A 43 -13.76 12.91 6.32
C ARG A 43 -14.84 13.27 5.29
N ALA A 44 -14.53 13.07 4.00
CA ALA A 44 -15.52 13.28 2.95
C ALA A 44 -16.62 12.22 2.98
N LEU A 45 -16.26 10.95 3.25
CA LEU A 45 -17.24 9.88 3.42
C LEU A 45 -18.19 10.15 4.60
N ALA A 46 -17.66 10.60 5.75
CA ALA A 46 -18.51 10.94 6.90
C ALA A 46 -19.49 12.08 6.57
N ARG A 47 -19.00 13.14 5.93
CA ARG A 47 -19.86 14.25 5.47
C ARG A 47 -20.96 13.76 4.51
N ASP A 48 -20.59 12.94 3.54
CA ASP A 48 -21.51 12.48 2.51
C ASP A 48 -22.51 11.46 3.05
N LEU A 49 -22.11 10.66 4.04
CA LEU A 49 -23.01 9.78 4.78
C LEU A 49 -24.04 10.58 5.60
N GLY A 50 -23.59 11.64 6.29
CA GLY A 50 -24.50 12.54 6.99
C GLY A 50 -25.54 13.16 6.05
N ARG A 51 -25.12 13.64 4.88
CA ARG A 51 -26.03 14.19 3.85
C ARG A 51 -27.00 13.15 3.32
N ALA A 52 -26.54 11.91 3.08
CA ALA A 52 -27.39 10.83 2.61
C ALA A 52 -28.44 10.39 3.64
N SER A 53 -28.23 10.73 4.91
CA SER A 53 -29.16 10.49 6.03
C SER A 53 -29.99 11.72 6.40
N ASP A 54 -30.10 12.71 5.52
CA ASP A 54 -30.78 14.00 5.75
C ASP A 54 -30.32 14.72 7.03
N SER A 55 -29.03 14.59 7.35
CA SER A 55 -28.39 15.11 8.56
C SER A 55 -27.00 15.66 8.25
N ALA A 56 -26.22 15.94 9.30
CA ALA A 56 -24.81 16.29 9.22
C ALA A 56 -23.98 15.30 10.04
N ALA A 57 -22.80 14.98 9.55
CA ALA A 57 -21.86 14.12 10.29
C ALA A 57 -20.43 14.62 10.16
N HIS A 58 -19.64 14.35 11.21
CA HIS A 58 -18.21 14.60 11.23
C HIS A 58 -17.49 13.41 11.90
N ILE A 59 -16.18 13.34 11.73
CA ILE A 59 -15.38 12.33 12.38
C ILE A 59 -15.01 12.81 13.78
N SER A 60 -15.37 12.03 14.80
CA SER A 60 -14.93 12.22 16.18
C SER A 60 -13.64 11.44 16.49
N ALA A 61 -13.45 10.28 15.86
CA ALA A 61 -12.24 9.47 15.96
C ALA A 61 -11.96 8.74 14.64
N LEU A 62 -10.69 8.49 14.35
CA LEU A 62 -10.26 7.74 13.17
C LEU A 62 -9.10 6.84 13.53
N ARG A 63 -9.20 5.56 13.20
CA ARG A 63 -8.14 4.59 13.36
C ARG A 63 -7.93 3.83 12.05
N ARG A 64 -6.70 3.85 11.53
CA ARG A 64 -6.31 3.00 10.43
C ARG A 64 -5.94 1.62 10.98
N THR A 65 -6.58 0.58 10.48
CA THR A 65 -6.35 -0.81 10.91
C THR A 65 -5.50 -1.60 9.94
N ALA A 66 -5.42 -1.14 8.67
CA ALA A 66 -4.55 -1.72 7.66
C ALA A 66 -4.13 -0.70 6.59
N SER A 67 -3.06 -0.98 5.88
CA SER A 67 -2.62 -0.26 4.68
C SER A 67 -2.03 -1.27 3.69
N GLY A 68 -2.77 -1.58 2.62
CA GLY A 68 -2.47 -2.71 1.75
C GLY A 68 -2.50 -4.01 2.54
N VAL A 69 -1.43 -4.79 2.45
CA VAL A 69 -1.31 -6.09 3.15
C VAL A 69 -0.82 -5.95 4.59
N VAL A 70 -0.36 -4.77 5.01
CA VAL A 70 0.13 -4.53 6.38
C VAL A 70 -1.01 -4.18 7.30
N SER A 71 -1.28 -5.04 8.30
CA SER A 71 -2.26 -4.82 9.35
C SER A 71 -1.66 -4.09 10.54
N ILE A 72 -2.52 -3.46 11.36
CA ILE A 72 -2.09 -2.79 12.60
C ILE A 72 -1.45 -3.76 13.61
N GLY A 73 -1.81 -5.06 13.55
CA GLY A 73 -1.20 -6.09 14.39
C GLY A 73 0.27 -6.37 14.10
N ALA A 74 0.77 -5.96 12.92
CA ALA A 74 2.18 -6.03 12.55
C ALA A 74 2.96 -4.73 12.83
N CYS A 75 2.30 -3.73 13.44
CA CYS A 75 2.90 -2.44 13.76
C CYS A 75 3.40 -2.43 15.21
N HIS A 76 4.43 -1.63 15.44
CA HIS A 76 5.01 -1.36 16.77
C HIS A 76 4.78 0.10 17.12
N THR A 77 4.67 0.39 18.41
CA THR A 77 4.59 1.77 18.89
C THR A 77 5.96 2.43 18.87
N VAL A 78 5.99 3.76 18.91
CA VAL A 78 7.27 4.51 18.92
C VAL A 78 8.06 4.18 20.19
N GLU A 79 7.37 3.91 21.30
CA GLU A 79 7.98 3.59 22.59
C GLU A 79 8.67 2.21 22.59
N GLU A 80 8.22 1.29 21.75
CA GLU A 80 8.83 -0.04 21.58
C GLU A 80 10.10 -0.01 20.71
N LEU A 81 10.30 1.08 19.94
CA LEU A 81 11.43 1.19 19.01
C LEU A 81 12.69 1.67 19.75
N SER A 82 13.77 0.91 19.58
CA SER A 82 15.13 1.31 19.94
C SER A 82 16.08 0.98 18.77
N ALA A 83 17.31 1.45 18.85
CA ALA A 83 18.32 1.13 17.83
C ALA A 83 18.57 -0.40 17.74
N GLU A 84 18.46 -1.10 18.88
CA GLU A 84 18.67 -2.55 18.97
C GLU A 84 17.46 -3.34 18.47
N SER A 85 16.23 -2.87 18.73
CA SER A 85 14.99 -3.58 18.37
C SER A 85 14.55 -3.34 16.92
N ALA A 86 14.91 -2.19 16.33
CA ALA A 86 14.40 -1.73 15.03
C ALA A 86 14.64 -2.76 13.90
N ALA A 87 15.82 -3.41 13.89
CA ALA A 87 16.12 -4.41 12.88
C ALA A 87 15.22 -5.67 12.99
N GLY A 88 14.82 -6.04 14.21
CA GLY A 88 13.93 -7.18 14.47
C GLY A 88 12.47 -6.88 14.09
N PHE A 89 12.08 -5.62 14.17
CA PHE A 89 10.73 -5.16 13.84
C PHE A 89 10.54 -4.82 12.35
N ALA A 90 11.65 -4.74 11.60
CA ALA A 90 11.59 -4.47 10.16
C ALA A 90 10.81 -5.58 9.43
N LEU A 91 9.80 -5.20 8.68
CA LEU A 91 9.06 -6.12 7.82
C LEU A 91 9.92 -6.48 6.60
N ASP A 92 9.69 -7.68 6.06
CA ASP A 92 10.18 -8.00 4.72
C ASP A 92 9.56 -6.99 3.73
N PRO A 93 10.39 -6.21 3.00
CA PRO A 93 9.90 -5.18 2.10
C PRO A 93 9.01 -5.73 0.98
N ILE A 94 9.26 -6.94 0.49
CA ILE A 94 8.48 -7.57 -0.57
C ILE A 94 7.11 -7.96 -0.04
N ALA A 95 7.07 -8.61 1.13
CA ALA A 95 5.82 -8.97 1.79
C ALA A 95 5.00 -7.71 2.17
N ALA A 96 5.65 -6.67 2.68
CA ALA A 96 5.00 -5.41 3.05
C ALA A 96 4.39 -4.67 1.83
N LEU A 97 4.96 -4.83 0.66
CA LEU A 97 4.44 -4.29 -0.60
C LEU A 97 3.37 -5.19 -1.24
N GLY A 98 3.20 -6.43 -0.75
CA GLY A 98 2.35 -7.43 -1.40
C GLY A 98 2.84 -7.76 -2.80
N ALA A 99 4.15 -7.69 -3.04
CA ALA A 99 4.76 -7.90 -4.34
C ALA A 99 5.15 -9.36 -4.56
N THR A 100 5.20 -9.77 -5.82
CA THR A 100 5.73 -11.07 -6.22
C THR A 100 7.26 -10.96 -6.39
N ARG A 101 8.00 -11.77 -5.60
CA ARG A 101 9.45 -11.84 -5.71
C ARG A 101 9.90 -12.47 -7.01
N VAL A 102 10.86 -11.85 -7.68
CA VAL A 102 11.53 -12.35 -8.87
C VAL A 102 13.04 -12.18 -8.69
N ASP A 103 13.74 -13.30 -8.51
CA ASP A 103 15.20 -13.28 -8.42
C ASP A 103 15.79 -13.20 -9.83
N LEU A 104 16.64 -12.20 -10.06
CA LEU A 104 17.29 -11.97 -11.34
C LEU A 104 18.73 -12.50 -11.32
N PRO A 105 19.22 -13.07 -12.43
CA PRO A 105 20.62 -13.39 -12.58
C PRO A 105 21.49 -12.13 -12.65
N GLY A 106 22.74 -12.22 -12.16
CA GLY A 106 23.62 -11.07 -12.01
C GLY A 106 24.00 -10.37 -13.32
N ASP A 107 23.95 -11.09 -14.46
CA ASP A 107 24.20 -10.51 -15.80
C ASP A 107 23.15 -9.48 -16.23
N LEU A 108 22.02 -9.39 -15.53
CA LEU A 108 20.99 -8.38 -15.74
C LEU A 108 21.15 -7.13 -14.88
N ALA A 109 22.20 -7.05 -14.04
CA ALA A 109 22.41 -5.93 -13.13
C ALA A 109 22.44 -4.57 -13.85
N ASP A 110 23.20 -4.47 -14.94
CA ASP A 110 23.31 -3.23 -15.73
C ASP A 110 22.01 -2.84 -16.40
N ASP A 111 21.26 -3.82 -16.93
CA ASP A 111 19.97 -3.56 -17.55
C ASP A 111 18.97 -3.05 -16.50
N LEU A 112 18.97 -3.67 -15.31
CA LEU A 112 18.11 -3.29 -14.20
C LEU A 112 18.43 -1.87 -13.71
N LEU A 113 19.71 -1.56 -13.45
CA LEU A 113 20.15 -0.28 -12.93
C LEU A 113 19.94 0.88 -13.94
N CYS A 114 20.02 0.58 -15.23
CA CYS A 114 19.71 1.54 -16.29
C CYS A 114 18.20 1.66 -16.58
N GLY A 115 17.33 0.93 -15.87
CA GLY A 115 15.89 0.93 -16.10
C GLY A 115 15.47 0.35 -17.46
N ARG A 116 16.30 -0.48 -18.06
CA ARG A 116 15.98 -1.14 -19.34
C ARG A 116 14.90 -2.19 -19.16
N ARG A 117 14.13 -2.42 -20.22
CA ARG A 117 13.11 -3.48 -20.23
C ARG A 117 13.77 -4.85 -20.27
N ILE A 118 13.50 -5.70 -19.30
CA ILE A 118 14.06 -7.05 -19.19
C ILE A 118 13.03 -8.06 -19.70
N PRO A 119 13.38 -8.93 -20.66
CA PRO A 119 12.52 -10.03 -21.08
C PRO A 119 12.23 -10.99 -19.91
N ILE A 120 10.98 -11.47 -19.81
CA ILE A 120 10.58 -12.37 -18.71
C ILE A 120 11.37 -13.68 -18.77
N GLU A 121 11.67 -14.17 -19.99
CA GLU A 121 12.39 -15.41 -20.22
C GLU A 121 13.82 -15.40 -19.64
N ARG A 122 14.36 -14.21 -19.37
CA ARG A 122 15.68 -14.03 -18.74
C ARG A 122 15.62 -14.02 -17.22
N ALA A 123 14.43 -13.93 -16.63
CA ALA A 123 14.28 -14.09 -15.19
C ALA A 123 14.41 -15.56 -14.79
N LEU A 124 14.80 -15.79 -13.51
CA LEU A 124 14.83 -17.13 -12.97
C LEU A 124 13.40 -17.71 -12.92
N ALA A 125 13.26 -19.00 -13.21
CA ALA A 125 11.98 -19.68 -13.19
C ALA A 125 11.35 -19.68 -11.77
N GLY A 126 10.03 -19.64 -11.68
CA GLY A 126 9.31 -19.90 -10.43
C GLY A 126 8.45 -18.77 -9.88
N PHE A 127 8.22 -17.70 -10.63
CA PHE A 127 7.26 -16.65 -10.24
C PHE A 127 5.94 -16.76 -11.01
N ASP A 128 4.87 -16.29 -10.40
CA ASP A 128 3.55 -16.22 -11.01
C ASP A 128 3.39 -14.88 -11.78
N ALA A 129 3.46 -14.95 -13.10
CA ALA A 129 3.39 -13.78 -13.98
C ALA A 129 2.02 -13.05 -13.94
N SER A 130 0.98 -13.65 -13.36
CA SER A 130 -0.34 -13.01 -13.21
C SER A 130 -0.43 -12.04 -12.03
N LYS A 131 0.53 -12.07 -11.10
CA LYS A 131 0.51 -11.31 -9.86
C LYS A 131 1.49 -10.14 -9.90
N ALA A 132 0.95 -8.95 -10.07
CA ALA A 132 1.68 -7.68 -9.92
C ALA A 132 1.34 -7.02 -8.57
N PRO A 133 2.20 -6.14 -8.03
CA PRO A 133 3.51 -5.70 -8.53
C PRO A 133 4.60 -6.77 -8.39
N PHE A 134 5.69 -6.62 -9.17
CA PHE A 134 6.86 -7.51 -9.09
C PHE A 134 8.00 -6.81 -8.38
N ALA A 135 8.64 -7.53 -7.46
CA ALA A 135 9.83 -7.12 -6.72
C ALA A 135 11.06 -7.82 -7.32
N LEU A 136 11.86 -7.09 -8.06
CA LEU A 136 13.06 -7.63 -8.69
C LEU A 136 14.20 -7.63 -7.68
N VAL A 137 14.71 -8.82 -7.38
CA VAL A 137 15.77 -9.08 -6.40
C VAL A 137 17.06 -9.42 -7.14
N LEU A 138 18.14 -8.77 -6.75
CA LEU A 138 19.49 -9.03 -7.23
C LEU A 138 20.42 -9.14 -6.03
N ASP A 139 21.22 -10.20 -5.99
CA ASP A 139 22.17 -10.48 -4.88
C ASP A 139 21.50 -10.43 -3.48
N GLY A 140 20.27 -10.96 -3.39
CA GLY A 140 19.52 -11.02 -2.14
C GLY A 140 18.92 -9.71 -1.66
N GLY A 141 19.00 -8.62 -2.43
CA GLY A 141 18.41 -7.33 -2.13
C GLY A 141 17.34 -6.89 -3.13
N LEU A 142 16.28 -6.25 -2.66
CA LEU A 142 15.28 -5.65 -3.53
C LEU A 142 15.88 -4.46 -4.28
N LYS A 143 15.93 -4.54 -5.60
CA LYS A 143 16.55 -3.54 -6.48
C LYS A 143 15.54 -2.72 -7.28
N ALA A 144 14.41 -3.30 -7.65
CA ALA A 144 13.39 -2.58 -8.39
C ALA A 144 11.99 -3.11 -8.13
N LEU A 145 11.01 -2.24 -8.36
CA LEU A 145 9.61 -2.62 -8.57
C LEU A 145 9.29 -2.51 -10.05
N ALA A 146 8.56 -3.49 -10.55
CA ALA A 146 8.23 -3.59 -11.95
C ALA A 146 6.79 -4.07 -12.18
N ARG A 147 6.28 -3.79 -13.38
CA ARG A 147 5.11 -4.46 -13.96
C ARG A 147 5.52 -5.23 -15.21
N ILE A 148 4.65 -6.10 -15.67
CA ILE A 148 4.84 -6.79 -16.95
C ILE A 148 4.07 -6.06 -18.04
N GLU A 149 4.74 -5.78 -19.16
CA GLU A 149 4.14 -5.20 -20.35
C GLU A 149 4.82 -5.79 -21.60
N GLY A 150 4.03 -6.40 -22.49
CA GLY A 150 4.55 -7.00 -23.73
C GLY A 150 5.61 -8.08 -23.50
N GLY A 151 5.44 -8.93 -22.48
CA GLY A 151 6.38 -10.02 -22.17
C GLY A 151 7.72 -9.54 -21.57
N ARG A 152 7.76 -8.32 -21.00
CA ARG A 152 8.96 -7.75 -20.42
C ARG A 152 8.64 -7.07 -19.08
N PHE A 153 9.59 -7.07 -18.16
CA PHE A 153 9.53 -6.21 -16.98
C PHE A 153 9.80 -4.76 -17.39
N VAL A 154 8.88 -3.89 -16.98
CA VAL A 154 8.99 -2.43 -17.10
C VAL A 154 9.17 -1.89 -15.70
N MET A 155 10.31 -1.25 -15.44
CA MET A 155 10.65 -0.72 -14.13
C MET A 155 9.74 0.46 -13.79
N GLU A 156 9.09 0.39 -12.63
CA GLU A 156 8.33 1.51 -12.05
C GLU A 156 9.21 2.31 -11.08
N HIS A 157 10.03 1.61 -10.30
CA HIS A 157 11.00 2.20 -9.40
C HIS A 157 12.28 1.36 -9.39
N VAL A 158 13.43 2.03 -9.50
CA VAL A 158 14.75 1.41 -9.33
C VAL A 158 15.40 2.03 -8.10
N PHE A 159 15.86 1.20 -7.17
CA PHE A 159 16.52 1.64 -5.96
C PHE A 159 18.02 1.74 -6.19
N PRO A 160 18.65 2.92 -6.00
CA PRO A 160 20.11 3.09 -6.18
C PRO A 160 20.91 2.15 -5.26
N GLN A 161 20.41 1.98 -4.04
CA GLN A 161 20.92 0.97 -3.09
C GLN A 161 19.88 -0.12 -2.90
N ALA A 162 20.35 -1.38 -2.83
CA ALA A 162 19.45 -2.50 -2.56
C ALA A 162 18.82 -2.34 -1.19
N ILE A 163 17.51 -2.59 -1.12
CA ILE A 163 16.80 -2.66 0.15
C ILE A 163 17.05 -4.08 0.70
N GLY A 164 17.67 -4.14 1.86
CA GLY A 164 17.91 -5.40 2.59
C GLY A 164 16.67 -5.90 3.33
N GLY A 165 16.83 -6.99 4.08
CA GLY A 165 15.75 -7.58 4.88
C GLY A 165 14.74 -8.40 4.07
N VAL A 166 15.05 -8.72 2.82
CA VAL A 166 14.30 -9.64 1.97
C VAL A 166 14.49 -11.06 2.51
N ARG A 167 13.37 -11.77 2.77
CA ARG A 167 13.34 -13.12 3.35
C ARG A 167 12.74 -14.15 2.39
#